data_b258d2118b97c5fdb2edf1ac3a56416f
#
_entry.id   b258d2118b97c5fdb2edf1ac3a56416f
#
_cell.length_a   1.000
_cell.length_b   1.000
_cell.length_c   1.000
_cell.angle_alpha   90.00
_cell.angle_beta   90.00
_cell.angle_gamma   90.00
#
_symmetry.space_group_name_H-M   'P 1'
#
loop_
_entity.id
_entity.type
_entity.pdbx_description
1 polymer ?
#
loop_
_entity_poly.entity_id
_entity_poly.type
_entity_poly.pdbx_seq_one_letter_code
_entity_poly.pdbx_strand_id
1 'polypeptide(L)'
;MSRHRMFGRQLSRDTEHRAAMRRNLVQSLFEHGKVRTTPAKAKEVRAFAEKMITEARKGTLTARRKVIAELHDRRLVDEEQEFITNDKGRVQTLVQKLFDEVAPKFGDRQGGYTRIIKLPEYRIGDAGDVVLLQLCTEESAPKGSARRSAGLRRKRNERKHQFASRVLKKGGKGEQPAAAAAEGGAAAENAGGEAPAQQ
;
A
#
# COMPACT_ATOMS: atom_id res chain seq x y z
N MET A 1 -28.71 20.70 2.11
CA MET A 1 -28.48 19.23 2.09
C MET A 1 -27.34 18.87 3.03
N SER A 2 -27.58 17.94 3.93
CA SER A 2 -26.57 17.53 4.93
C SER A 2 -25.42 16.73 4.28
N ARG A 3 -24.17 17.15 4.54
CA ARG A 3 -22.95 16.51 3.97
C ARG A 3 -22.41 15.36 4.82
N HIS A 4 -23.14 14.95 5.87
CA HIS A 4 -22.61 14.08 6.93
C HIS A 4 -22.28 12.63 6.53
N ARG A 5 -22.57 12.18 5.31
CA ARG A 5 -22.28 10.80 4.82
C ARG A 5 -21.63 10.73 3.44
N MET A 6 -21.09 11.83 2.92
CA MET A 6 -20.40 11.81 1.64
C MET A 6 -18.92 11.49 1.82
N PHE A 7 -18.51 10.34 1.36
CA PHE A 7 -17.09 9.96 1.28
C PHE A 7 -16.41 10.65 0.10
N GLY A 8 -15.17 11.09 0.31
CA GLY A 8 -14.33 11.69 -0.70
C GLY A 8 -14.37 13.22 -0.73
N ARG A 9 -13.49 13.81 -1.54
CA ARG A 9 -13.34 15.25 -1.70
C ARG A 9 -14.27 15.75 -2.79
N GLN A 10 -15.03 16.79 -2.52
CA GLN A 10 -15.92 17.39 -3.51
C GLN A 10 -15.17 18.15 -4.61
N LEU A 11 -14.01 18.74 -4.28
CA LEU A 11 -13.16 19.50 -5.21
C LEU A 11 -13.90 20.67 -5.92
N SER A 12 -14.94 21.20 -5.27
CA SER A 12 -15.82 22.25 -5.81
C SER A 12 -16.39 21.90 -7.20
N ARG A 13 -16.82 20.65 -7.38
CA ARG A 13 -17.34 20.11 -8.64
C ARG A 13 -18.63 19.34 -8.43
N ASP A 14 -19.46 19.31 -9.44
CA ASP A 14 -20.63 18.44 -9.50
C ASP A 14 -20.22 16.97 -9.54
N THR A 15 -21.16 16.09 -9.23
CA THR A 15 -20.91 14.66 -9.11
C THR A 15 -20.38 14.05 -10.41
N GLU A 16 -20.97 14.43 -11.55
CA GLU A 16 -20.60 13.93 -12.88
C GLU A 16 -19.22 14.45 -13.30
N HIS A 17 -18.99 15.75 -13.15
CA HIS A 17 -17.70 16.35 -13.45
C HIS A 17 -16.57 15.76 -12.58
N ARG A 18 -16.85 15.49 -11.29
CA ARG A 18 -15.89 14.86 -10.39
C ARG A 18 -15.58 13.42 -10.80
N ALA A 19 -16.60 12.66 -11.22
CA ALA A 19 -16.42 11.30 -11.73
C ALA A 19 -15.59 11.30 -13.02
N ALA A 20 -15.90 12.19 -13.96
CA ALA A 20 -15.15 12.36 -15.21
C ALA A 20 -13.69 12.75 -14.93
N MET A 21 -13.45 13.71 -14.03
CA MET A 21 -12.11 14.12 -13.65
C MET A 21 -11.28 12.94 -13.04
N ARG A 22 -11.88 12.16 -12.13
CA ARG A 22 -11.22 10.97 -11.56
C ARG A 22 -10.86 9.97 -12.63
N ARG A 23 -11.80 9.67 -13.54
CA ARG A 23 -11.60 8.77 -14.66
C ARG A 23 -10.45 9.22 -15.57
N ASN A 24 -10.47 10.47 -16.00
CA ASN A 24 -9.43 11.00 -16.89
C ASN A 24 -8.04 10.97 -16.26
N LEU A 25 -7.90 11.34 -14.98
CA LEU A 25 -6.60 11.30 -14.30
C LEU A 25 -6.09 9.87 -14.10
N VAL A 26 -6.98 8.91 -13.82
CA VAL A 26 -6.59 7.49 -13.71
C VAL A 26 -6.23 6.91 -15.06
N GLN A 27 -6.95 7.26 -16.11
CA GLN A 27 -6.61 6.87 -17.47
C GLN A 27 -5.20 7.36 -17.85
N SER A 28 -4.91 8.65 -17.64
CA SER A 28 -3.57 9.19 -17.88
C SER A 28 -2.49 8.55 -17.00
N LEU A 29 -2.82 8.19 -15.76
CA LEU A 29 -1.89 7.48 -14.87
C LEU A 29 -1.53 6.10 -15.41
N PHE A 30 -2.47 5.34 -15.92
CA PHE A 30 -2.22 4.01 -16.47
C PHE A 30 -1.53 4.06 -17.84
N GLU A 31 -1.80 5.09 -18.61
CA GLU A 31 -1.18 5.32 -19.93
C GLU A 31 0.31 5.69 -19.81
N HIS A 32 0.61 6.67 -18.97
CA HIS A 32 1.96 7.26 -18.86
C HIS A 32 2.74 6.80 -17.59
N GLY A 33 2.10 6.06 -16.68
CA GLY A 33 2.72 5.64 -15.41
C GLY A 33 2.88 6.74 -14.37
N LYS A 34 2.79 8.01 -14.75
CA LYS A 34 2.95 9.21 -13.90
C LYS A 34 2.07 10.36 -14.36
N VAL A 35 1.53 11.14 -13.41
CA VAL A 35 0.69 12.32 -13.72
C VAL A 35 1.03 13.47 -12.78
N ARG A 36 1.21 14.68 -13.33
CA ARG A 36 1.39 15.92 -12.55
C ARG A 36 0.02 16.53 -12.27
N THR A 37 -0.26 16.82 -10.99
CA THR A 37 -1.55 17.37 -10.59
C THR A 37 -1.46 18.08 -9.22
N THR A 38 -2.55 18.64 -8.73
CA THR A 38 -2.62 19.25 -7.40
C THR A 38 -2.75 18.18 -6.31
N PRO A 39 -2.27 18.44 -5.07
CA PRO A 39 -2.31 17.46 -3.98
C PRO A 39 -3.72 17.00 -3.61
N ALA A 40 -4.72 17.88 -3.74
CA ALA A 40 -6.11 17.53 -3.45
C ALA A 40 -6.66 16.52 -4.46
N LYS A 41 -6.39 16.73 -5.78
CA LYS A 41 -6.79 15.80 -6.85
C LYS A 41 -6.04 14.46 -6.72
N ALA A 42 -4.72 14.50 -6.49
CA ALA A 42 -3.91 13.29 -6.34
C ALA A 42 -4.42 12.39 -5.19
N LYS A 43 -4.76 12.98 -4.03
CA LYS A 43 -5.29 12.23 -2.88
C LYS A 43 -6.64 11.58 -3.18
N GLU A 44 -7.50 12.23 -3.96
CA GLU A 44 -8.80 11.68 -4.35
C GLU A 44 -8.66 10.56 -5.37
N VAL A 45 -7.83 10.78 -6.39
CA VAL A 45 -7.61 9.83 -7.49
C VAL A 45 -6.90 8.57 -7.02
N ARG A 46 -6.01 8.67 -6.03
CA ARG A 46 -5.23 7.57 -5.49
C ARG A 46 -6.09 6.36 -5.11
N ALA A 47 -7.12 6.58 -4.29
CA ALA A 47 -7.99 5.50 -3.81
C ALA A 47 -8.71 4.79 -4.97
N PHE A 48 -9.15 5.56 -5.96
CA PHE A 48 -9.82 5.04 -7.14
C PHE A 48 -8.86 4.23 -8.02
N ALA A 49 -7.66 4.73 -8.29
CA ALA A 49 -6.62 4.02 -9.04
C ALA A 49 -6.22 2.70 -8.37
N GLU A 50 -6.00 2.71 -7.05
CA GLU A 50 -5.63 1.51 -6.29
C GLU A 50 -6.74 0.45 -6.34
N LYS A 51 -8.01 0.86 -6.29
CA LYS A 51 -9.15 -0.05 -6.47
C LYS A 51 -9.15 -0.71 -7.84
N MET A 52 -8.89 0.06 -8.91
CA MET A 52 -8.84 -0.48 -10.28
C MET A 52 -7.70 -1.49 -10.45
N ILE A 53 -6.52 -1.22 -9.91
CA ILE A 53 -5.38 -2.17 -9.95
C ILE A 53 -5.72 -3.44 -9.17
N THR A 54 -6.34 -3.32 -7.99
CA THR A 54 -6.75 -4.50 -7.20
C THR A 54 -7.75 -5.37 -7.95
N GLU A 55 -8.73 -4.78 -8.65
CA GLU A 55 -9.66 -5.53 -9.49
C GLU A 55 -8.94 -6.17 -10.68
N ALA A 56 -8.04 -5.43 -11.36
CA ALA A 56 -7.30 -5.94 -12.51
C ALA A 56 -6.42 -7.16 -12.16
N ARG A 57 -5.80 -7.17 -10.97
CA ARG A 57 -4.99 -8.29 -10.48
C ARG A 57 -5.77 -9.62 -10.36
N LYS A 58 -7.08 -9.58 -10.20
CA LYS A 58 -7.90 -10.79 -10.12
C LYS A 58 -7.95 -11.55 -11.45
N GLY A 59 -7.69 -10.90 -12.58
CA GLY A 59 -7.65 -11.51 -13.91
C GLY A 59 -8.97 -12.08 -14.42
N THR A 60 -10.07 -11.99 -13.65
CA THR A 60 -11.35 -12.59 -13.99
C THR A 60 -12.14 -11.73 -14.98
N LEU A 61 -13.02 -12.38 -15.75
CA LEU A 61 -13.92 -11.69 -16.68
C LEU A 61 -14.83 -10.68 -15.96
N THR A 62 -15.29 -11.03 -14.75
CA THR A 62 -16.11 -10.14 -13.92
C THR A 62 -15.35 -8.90 -13.49
N ALA A 63 -14.06 -9.04 -13.13
CA ALA A 63 -13.19 -7.92 -12.79
C ALA A 63 -12.96 -7.02 -14.03
N ARG A 64 -12.72 -7.59 -15.20
CA ARG A 64 -12.56 -6.83 -16.46
C ARG A 64 -13.81 -6.01 -16.78
N ARG A 65 -15.01 -6.61 -16.68
CA ARG A 65 -16.28 -5.89 -16.87
C ARG A 65 -16.45 -4.72 -15.89
N LYS A 66 -16.09 -4.88 -14.62
CA LYS A 66 -16.12 -3.81 -13.62
C LYS A 66 -15.17 -2.67 -13.96
N VAL A 67 -13.94 -2.99 -14.36
CA VAL A 67 -12.95 -1.98 -14.75
C VAL A 67 -13.42 -1.19 -15.98
N ILE A 68 -13.98 -1.87 -16.99
CA ILE A 68 -14.55 -1.22 -18.19
C ILE A 68 -15.70 -0.29 -17.80
N ALA A 69 -16.62 -0.72 -16.92
CA ALA A 69 -17.74 0.11 -16.48
C ALA A 69 -17.30 1.39 -15.75
N GLU A 70 -16.23 1.29 -14.95
CA GLU A 70 -15.72 2.43 -14.16
C GLU A 70 -14.83 3.39 -14.98
N LEU A 71 -13.91 2.85 -15.83
CA LEU A 71 -12.93 3.63 -16.56
C LEU A 71 -13.41 4.03 -17.95
N HIS A 72 -14.39 3.33 -18.52
CA HIS A 72 -14.72 3.39 -19.95
C HIS A 72 -13.49 3.04 -20.80
N ASP A 73 -13.56 2.03 -21.61
CA ASP A 73 -12.40 1.55 -22.37
C ASP A 73 -12.03 2.55 -23.47
N ARG A 74 -10.85 3.14 -23.36
CA ARG A 74 -10.31 4.14 -24.27
C ARG A 74 -9.20 3.51 -25.12
N ARG A 75 -9.13 3.84 -26.40
CA ARG A 75 -8.01 3.47 -27.27
C ARG A 75 -6.79 4.31 -26.89
N LEU A 76 -5.63 3.70 -26.91
CA LEU A 76 -4.36 4.39 -26.67
C LEU A 76 -3.87 5.01 -27.99
N VAL A 77 -3.33 6.22 -27.85
CA VAL A 77 -2.83 7.03 -28.97
C VAL A 77 -1.42 7.46 -28.60
N ASP A 78 -0.52 7.41 -29.57
CA ASP A 78 0.86 7.87 -29.41
C ASP A 78 0.98 9.39 -29.53
N GLU A 79 2.16 9.94 -29.28
CA GLU A 79 2.43 11.38 -29.40
C GLU A 79 2.15 11.91 -30.81
N GLU A 80 2.30 11.08 -31.85
CA GLU A 80 1.99 11.37 -33.25
C GLU A 80 0.50 11.26 -33.62
N GLN A 81 -0.38 11.04 -32.62
CA GLN A 81 -1.82 10.81 -32.76
C GLN A 81 -2.20 9.53 -33.51
N GLU A 82 -1.27 8.60 -33.67
CA GLU A 82 -1.55 7.28 -34.23
C GLU A 82 -2.00 6.29 -33.14
N PHE A 83 -2.86 5.35 -33.54
CA PHE A 83 -3.32 4.32 -32.60
C PHE A 83 -2.21 3.31 -32.31
N ILE A 84 -1.88 3.13 -31.04
CA ILE A 84 -0.94 2.09 -30.62
C ILE A 84 -1.54 0.73 -30.92
N THR A 85 -0.85 -0.07 -31.70
CA THR A 85 -1.26 -1.44 -32.04
C THR A 85 -0.47 -2.47 -31.23
N ASN A 86 -1.15 -3.52 -30.79
CA ASN A 86 -0.50 -4.68 -30.14
C ASN A 86 0.21 -5.54 -31.18
N ASP A 87 1.05 -6.48 -30.72
CA ASP A 87 1.76 -7.48 -31.53
C ASP A 87 0.83 -8.25 -32.49
N LYS A 88 -0.48 -8.26 -32.24
CA LYS A 88 -1.52 -8.90 -33.04
C LYS A 88 -2.19 -7.95 -34.06
N GLY A 89 -1.63 -6.76 -34.28
CA GLY A 89 -2.19 -5.76 -35.20
C GLY A 89 -3.54 -5.17 -34.78
N ARG A 90 -3.94 -5.32 -33.50
CA ARG A 90 -5.16 -4.71 -32.96
C ARG A 90 -4.83 -3.47 -32.17
N VAL A 91 -5.69 -2.44 -32.27
CA VAL A 91 -5.54 -1.22 -31.47
C VAL A 91 -5.57 -1.57 -29.98
N GLN A 92 -4.53 -1.15 -29.27
CA GLN A 92 -4.40 -1.36 -27.83
C GLN A 92 -5.38 -0.45 -27.09
N THR A 93 -6.11 -1.01 -26.15
CA THR A 93 -6.98 -0.25 -25.27
C THR A 93 -6.37 -0.07 -23.89
N LEU A 94 -6.79 0.97 -23.17
CA LEU A 94 -6.30 1.25 -21.83
C LEU A 94 -6.52 0.08 -20.87
N VAL A 95 -7.68 -0.57 -20.96
CA VAL A 95 -7.99 -1.72 -20.11
C VAL A 95 -7.06 -2.90 -20.43
N GLN A 96 -6.77 -3.14 -21.71
CA GLN A 96 -5.79 -4.17 -22.08
C GLN A 96 -4.43 -3.85 -21.47
N LYS A 97 -3.92 -2.63 -21.63
CA LYS A 97 -2.65 -2.19 -21.01
C LYS A 97 -2.66 -2.40 -19.48
N LEU A 98 -3.77 -2.08 -18.82
CA LEU A 98 -3.90 -2.28 -17.39
C LEU A 98 -3.78 -3.76 -16.97
N PHE A 99 -4.42 -4.68 -17.71
CA PHE A 99 -4.39 -6.11 -17.38
C PHE A 99 -3.10 -6.80 -17.81
N ASP A 100 -2.53 -6.41 -18.96
CA ASP A 100 -1.40 -7.09 -19.57
C ASP A 100 -0.05 -6.54 -19.06
N GLU A 101 0.05 -5.23 -18.78
CA GLU A 101 1.32 -4.60 -18.41
C GLU A 101 1.36 -4.11 -16.94
N VAL A 102 0.28 -3.46 -16.47
CA VAL A 102 0.29 -2.81 -15.15
C VAL A 102 0.01 -3.79 -14.03
N ALA A 103 -1.04 -4.60 -14.15
CA ALA A 103 -1.46 -5.51 -13.09
C ALA A 103 -0.39 -6.58 -12.74
N PRO A 104 0.33 -7.18 -13.70
CA PRO A 104 1.38 -8.16 -13.39
C PRO A 104 2.54 -7.57 -12.57
N LYS A 105 2.89 -6.30 -12.79
CA LYS A 105 3.95 -5.60 -12.02
C LYS A 105 3.66 -5.49 -10.52
N PHE A 106 2.42 -5.73 -10.11
CA PHE A 106 1.97 -5.64 -8.73
C PHE A 106 1.50 -6.98 -8.14
N GLY A 107 1.85 -8.11 -8.77
CA GLY A 107 1.43 -9.45 -8.37
C GLY A 107 1.60 -9.75 -6.88
N ASP A 108 2.75 -9.43 -6.31
CA ASP A 108 3.11 -9.75 -4.93
C ASP A 108 2.65 -8.69 -3.91
N ARG A 109 2.21 -7.52 -4.38
CA ARG A 109 1.90 -6.39 -3.51
C ARG A 109 0.40 -6.33 -3.19
N GLN A 110 0.03 -6.24 -1.90
CA GLN A 110 -1.37 -6.20 -1.47
C GLN A 110 -1.96 -4.79 -1.35
N GLY A 111 -1.29 -3.77 -1.87
CA GLY A 111 -1.76 -2.38 -1.84
C GLY A 111 -0.63 -1.36 -1.95
N GLY A 112 -0.96 -0.06 -1.93
CA GLY A 112 0.04 1.00 -2.05
C GLY A 112 0.72 0.99 -3.42
N TYR A 113 -0.04 0.76 -4.47
CA TYR A 113 0.45 0.72 -5.85
C TYR A 113 0.86 2.08 -6.39
N THR A 114 0.46 3.14 -5.70
CA THR A 114 0.70 4.51 -6.13
C THR A 114 1.44 5.32 -5.09
N ARG A 115 2.21 6.31 -5.53
CA ARG A 115 2.96 7.25 -4.69
C ARG A 115 2.69 8.68 -5.12
N ILE A 116 2.58 9.57 -4.12
CA ILE A 116 2.48 11.02 -4.33
C ILE A 116 3.80 11.64 -3.91
N ILE A 117 4.48 12.32 -4.82
CA ILE A 117 5.73 13.04 -4.60
C ILE A 117 5.44 14.52 -4.72
N LYS A 118 5.81 15.32 -3.73
CA LYS A 118 5.76 16.78 -3.84
C LYS A 118 6.89 17.25 -4.75
N LEU A 119 6.54 18.07 -5.73
CA LEU A 119 7.50 18.74 -6.58
C LEU A 119 7.86 20.10 -5.95
N PRO A 120 9.09 20.62 -6.17
CA PRO A 120 9.48 21.95 -5.72
C PRO A 120 8.83 23.06 -6.56
N GLU A 121 8.20 22.69 -7.67
CA GLU A 121 7.57 23.60 -8.60
C GLU A 121 6.17 24.01 -8.12
N TYR A 122 5.85 25.28 -8.36
CA TYR A 122 4.52 25.84 -8.14
C TYR A 122 3.84 26.12 -9.47
N ARG A 123 2.52 26.09 -9.46
CA ARG A 123 1.73 26.41 -10.64
C ARG A 123 1.74 27.92 -10.86
N ILE A 124 2.07 28.36 -12.11
CA ILE A 124 2.06 29.76 -12.49
C ILE A 124 0.62 30.31 -12.38
N GLY A 125 0.48 31.48 -11.77
CA GLY A 125 -0.78 32.18 -11.58
C GLY A 125 -1.29 32.12 -10.15
N ASP A 126 -1.50 30.93 -9.57
CA ASP A 126 -2.06 30.75 -8.22
C ASP A 126 -1.04 30.22 -7.19
N ALA A 127 0.22 30.08 -7.59
CA ALA A 127 1.30 29.52 -6.76
C ALA A 127 0.91 28.19 -6.06
N GLY A 128 -0.02 27.45 -6.62
CA GLY A 128 -0.51 26.19 -6.04
C GLY A 128 0.52 25.08 -6.11
N ASP A 129 0.66 24.31 -5.01
CA ASP A 129 1.53 23.14 -4.95
C ASP A 129 1.24 22.17 -6.09
N VAL A 130 2.29 21.64 -6.69
CA VAL A 130 2.22 20.58 -7.71
C VAL A 130 2.78 19.29 -7.13
N VAL A 131 2.12 18.19 -7.42
CA VAL A 131 2.56 16.85 -7.02
C VAL A 131 2.59 15.91 -8.23
N LEU A 132 3.49 14.96 -8.17
CA LEU A 132 3.57 13.84 -9.10
C LEU A 132 2.89 12.64 -8.46
N LEU A 133 1.83 12.15 -9.08
CA LEU A 133 1.23 10.86 -8.78
C LEU A 133 1.84 9.82 -9.73
N GLN A 134 2.48 8.79 -9.20
CA GLN A 134 3.14 7.76 -10.03
C GLN A 134 2.81 6.35 -9.54
N LEU A 135 2.90 5.38 -10.44
CA LEU A 135 2.86 3.97 -10.12
C LEU A 135 4.17 3.54 -9.43
N CYS A 136 4.08 2.77 -8.36
CA CYS A 136 5.24 2.25 -7.63
C CYS A 136 5.74 0.96 -8.26
N THR A 137 6.29 1.02 -9.46
CA THR A 137 7.07 -0.08 -10.04
C THR A 137 8.39 -0.25 -9.29
N GLU A 138 9.05 -1.39 -9.41
CA GLU A 138 10.31 -1.67 -8.69
C GLU A 138 11.40 -0.66 -9.00
N GLU A 139 11.46 -0.18 -10.24
CA GLU A 139 12.39 0.86 -10.68
C GLU A 139 12.16 2.21 -9.98
N SER A 140 10.94 2.48 -9.54
CA SER A 140 10.56 3.72 -8.86
C SER A 140 10.68 3.64 -7.34
N ALA A 141 11.15 2.53 -6.77
CA ALA A 141 11.36 2.40 -5.35
C ALA A 141 12.47 3.37 -4.89
N PRO A 142 12.22 4.31 -3.96
CA PRO A 142 13.29 5.12 -3.43
C PRO A 142 14.25 4.19 -2.70
N LYS A 143 15.50 4.16 -3.13
CA LYS A 143 16.56 3.46 -2.41
C LYS A 143 16.56 3.99 -0.97
N GLY A 144 15.97 3.22 -0.05
CA GLY A 144 16.27 3.24 1.36
C GLY A 144 16.19 4.56 2.13
N SER A 145 15.11 5.32 2.06
CA SER A 145 14.80 6.26 3.13
C SER A 145 14.01 5.54 4.23
N ALA A 146 14.71 4.91 5.16
CA ALA A 146 14.11 4.42 6.39
C ALA A 146 13.32 5.57 7.04
N ARG A 147 12.02 5.35 7.28
CA ARG A 147 11.16 6.35 7.93
C ARG A 147 11.80 6.78 9.24
N ARG A 148 12.27 8.04 9.34
CA ARG A 148 12.90 8.61 10.56
C ARG A 148 12.06 8.39 11.82
N SER A 149 10.72 8.29 11.71
CA SER A 149 9.81 8.01 12.81
C SER A 149 9.96 6.60 13.42
N ALA A 150 10.29 5.59 12.63
CA ALA A 150 10.51 4.23 13.15
C ALA A 150 11.79 4.16 13.99
N GLY A 151 12.83 4.90 13.62
CA GLY A 151 14.09 4.97 14.39
C GLY A 151 13.93 5.63 15.76
N LEU A 152 13.12 6.68 15.88
CA LEU A 152 12.87 7.35 17.16
C LEU A 152 12.08 6.47 18.13
N ARG A 153 11.07 5.74 17.64
CA ARG A 153 10.27 4.82 18.46
C ARG A 153 11.10 3.62 18.93
N ARG A 154 11.95 3.09 18.05
CA ARG A 154 12.89 2.02 18.36
C ARG A 154 13.92 2.45 19.41
N LYS A 155 14.60 3.61 19.22
CA LYS A 155 15.53 4.17 20.20
C LYS A 155 14.87 4.44 21.56
N ARG A 156 13.61 4.91 21.58
CA ARG A 156 12.87 5.12 22.84
C ARG A 156 12.56 3.79 23.56
N ASN A 157 12.21 2.74 22.82
CA ASN A 157 11.99 1.42 23.40
C ASN A 157 13.30 0.79 23.88
N GLU A 158 14.38 0.91 23.10
CA GLU A 158 15.71 0.43 23.52
C GLU A 158 16.19 1.13 24.81
N ARG A 159 15.99 2.43 24.94
CA ARG A 159 16.29 3.15 26.21
C ARG A 159 15.44 2.68 27.38
N LYS A 160 14.16 2.38 27.17
CA LYS A 160 13.29 1.79 28.20
C LYS A 160 13.75 0.40 28.63
N HIS A 161 14.12 -0.44 27.68
CA HIS A 161 14.67 -1.77 27.96
C HIS A 161 16.01 -1.70 28.69
N GLN A 162 16.92 -0.81 28.28
CA GLN A 162 18.19 -0.59 28.96
C GLN A 162 18.00 -0.06 30.39
N PHE A 163 17.05 0.84 30.61
CA PHE A 163 16.71 1.33 31.94
C PHE A 163 16.13 0.24 32.81
N ALA A 164 15.16 -0.55 32.30
CA ALA A 164 14.56 -1.65 33.00
C ALA A 164 15.60 -2.72 33.39
N SER A 165 16.52 -3.08 32.50
CA SER A 165 17.59 -4.04 32.79
C SER A 165 18.60 -3.50 33.78
N ARG A 166 18.86 -2.19 33.82
CA ARG A 166 19.69 -1.56 34.86
C ARG A 166 19.04 -1.61 36.25
N VAL A 167 17.74 -1.33 36.30
CA VAL A 167 16.98 -1.38 37.56
C VAL A 167 16.93 -2.80 38.11
N LEU A 168 16.69 -3.79 37.26
CA LEU A 168 16.71 -5.21 37.67
C LEU A 168 18.09 -5.68 38.16
N LYS A 169 19.18 -5.24 37.48
CA LYS A 169 20.55 -5.57 37.96
C LYS A 169 20.93 -4.87 39.28
N LYS A 170 20.34 -3.70 39.55
CA LYS A 170 20.59 -2.95 40.79
C LYS A 170 19.75 -3.47 41.95
N GLY A 171 18.54 -4.00 41.69
CA GLY A 171 17.67 -4.65 42.66
C GLY A 171 18.10 -6.07 43.08
N GLY A 172 18.93 -6.75 42.25
CA GLY A 172 19.42 -8.10 42.53
C GLY A 172 20.68 -8.18 43.39
N LYS A 173 21.20 -7.06 43.91
CA LYS A 173 22.43 -7.00 44.72
C LYS A 173 22.17 -6.77 46.22
N GLY A 174 20.93 -6.96 46.66
CA GLY A 174 20.55 -6.89 48.07
C GLY A 174 19.73 -8.12 48.42
N GLU A 175 20.29 -8.90 49.35
CA GLU A 175 19.73 -10.06 50.05
C GLU A 175 19.91 -11.42 49.40
N GLN A 176 21.01 -12.07 49.79
CA GLN A 176 21.03 -13.49 50.05
C GLN A 176 20.53 -13.70 51.48
N PRO A 177 19.46 -14.47 51.71
CA PRO A 177 19.29 -15.14 53.00
C PRO A 177 20.01 -16.48 52.95
N ALA A 178 20.81 -16.71 53.99
CA ALA A 178 21.59 -17.90 54.28
C ALA A 178 20.70 -19.15 54.42
N ALA A 179 21.37 -20.23 54.16
CA ALA A 179 21.01 -21.62 54.33
C ALA A 179 20.11 -21.98 55.49
N ALA A 180 19.22 -22.95 55.26
CA ALA A 180 18.87 -23.97 56.21
C ALA A 180 18.58 -25.28 55.48
N ALA A 181 19.40 -26.29 55.79
CA ALA A 181 19.27 -27.69 55.42
C ALA A 181 18.12 -28.35 56.17
N ALA A 182 17.50 -29.35 55.61
CA ALA A 182 16.94 -30.59 56.17
C ALA A 182 16.21 -31.33 55.04
N GLU A 183 16.78 -32.41 54.55
CA GLU A 183 16.53 -33.82 54.82
C GLU A 183 15.09 -34.31 54.63
N GLY A 184 15.01 -35.41 53.89
CA GLY A 184 13.94 -36.42 53.93
C GLY A 184 13.04 -36.39 52.72
N GLY A 185 13.03 -37.31 51.84
CA GLY A 185 12.99 -38.72 51.89
C GLY A 185 11.99 -39.26 50.89
N ALA A 186 12.45 -40.24 50.12
CA ALA A 186 11.72 -41.41 49.63
C ALA A 186 10.59 -41.23 48.59
N ALA A 187 10.85 -41.68 47.37
CA ALA A 187 10.45 -42.96 46.79
C ALA A 187 9.05 -43.12 46.24
N ALA A 188 9.06 -43.69 45.11
CA ALA A 188 8.21 -44.67 44.44
C ALA A 188 7.54 -44.11 43.18
N GLU A 189 8.00 -44.56 42.00
CA GLU A 189 7.63 -45.75 41.22
C GLU A 189 6.17 -45.75 40.74
N ASN A 190 5.95 -45.77 39.53
CA ASN A 190 5.50 -46.77 38.56
C ASN A 190 4.74 -46.11 37.43
N ALA A 191 5.20 -46.26 36.26
CA ALA A 191 4.97 -47.33 35.27
C ALA A 191 3.62 -47.29 34.53
N GLY A 192 3.77 -47.33 33.27
CA GLY A 192 2.92 -48.14 32.39
C GLY A 192 1.94 -47.37 31.53
N GLY A 193 2.18 -47.37 30.29
CA GLY A 193 1.57 -48.24 29.30
C GLY A 193 0.79 -47.45 28.29
N GLU A 194 1.32 -47.41 27.10
CA GLU A 194 0.83 -48.13 25.93
C GLU A 194 -0.28 -47.45 25.12
N ALA A 195 0.04 -47.10 23.91
CA ALA A 195 -0.85 -47.00 22.76
C ALA A 195 -1.42 -48.38 22.38
N PRO A 196 -2.42 -48.63 21.54
CA PRO A 196 -2.41 -48.17 20.14
C PRO A 196 -3.77 -47.93 19.44
N ALA A 197 -3.67 -47.35 18.27
CA ALA A 197 -4.26 -47.67 16.93
C ALA A 197 -5.75 -47.97 16.72
N GLN A 198 -6.21 -47.40 15.59
CA GLN A 198 -7.14 -47.92 14.58
C GLN A 198 -8.65 -47.95 14.89
N GLN A 199 -9.39 -47.11 14.21
CA GLN A 199 -10.12 -47.40 12.95
C GLN A 199 -10.58 -46.10 12.31
#